data_c74d47d75993e903c8370d064ad0a2ac
#
_entry.id   c74d47d75993e903c8370d064ad0a2ac
#
_cell.length_a   1.000
_cell.length_b   1.000
_cell.length_c   1.000
_cell.angle_alpha   90.00
_cell.angle_beta   90.00
_cell.angle_gamma   90.00
#
_symmetry.space_group_name_H-M   'P 1'
#
loop_
_entity.id
_entity.type
_entity.pdbx_description
1 polymer ?
#
loop_
_entity_poly.entity_id
_entity_poly.type
_entity_poly.pdbx_seq_one_letter_code
_entity_poly.pdbx_strand_id
1 'polypeptide(L)'
;MLVTVGFMSSTATRADGRSPDQLRTIAFEANIAPYATGSVLVSFGLTRVICAATIEPNVPTWMKQQRVPGGWLTAEYSMLPYSTLDRKPREISKGKPDGRNIEIQRLIGRSLRAVLDLQKLGQNTLWLDCDVLQADGGTRTASITGAYLAARLAIQKLLDAKKISENPLTDSVAAVSAGICGGQALLDLNYLEDKDAEVDANIVMTGRGQFVEVQGSGEESTFSGDQLQALLALSQKGLKELATLQTAFLLKQLL
;
A
#
# COMPACT_ATOMS: atom_id res chain seq x y z
N MET A 1 49.45 3.01 21.93
CA MET A 1 48.34 2.41 22.72
C MET A 1 47.08 2.56 21.87
N LEU A 2 46.77 1.52 21.08
CA LEU A 2 45.57 1.52 20.22
C LEU A 2 44.39 1.09 21.08
N VAL A 3 43.39 1.97 21.23
CA VAL A 3 42.12 1.63 21.85
C VAL A 3 41.21 1.09 20.77
N THR A 4 41.05 -0.21 20.70
CA THR A 4 40.05 -0.85 19.82
C THR A 4 38.71 -0.75 20.53
N VAL A 5 37.85 0.14 20.05
CA VAL A 5 36.43 0.21 20.44
C VAL A 5 35.71 -0.90 19.70
N GLY A 6 35.50 -2.01 20.38
CA GLY A 6 34.62 -3.07 19.87
C GLY A 6 33.18 -2.57 19.86
N PHE A 7 32.60 -2.35 18.69
CA PHE A 7 31.14 -2.23 18.54
C PHE A 7 30.54 -3.61 18.82
N MET A 8 30.00 -3.79 20.01
CA MET A 8 29.06 -4.88 20.28
C MET A 8 27.79 -4.55 19.51
N SER A 9 27.56 -5.24 18.41
CA SER A 9 26.26 -5.32 17.74
C SER A 9 25.32 -6.07 18.67
N SER A 10 24.62 -5.34 19.53
CA SER A 10 23.45 -5.87 20.22
C SER A 10 22.36 -5.95 19.14
N THR A 11 22.08 -7.15 18.67
CA THR A 11 20.86 -7.42 17.89
C THR A 11 19.68 -7.23 18.82
N ALA A 12 19.21 -5.99 18.95
CA ALA A 12 17.99 -5.68 19.69
C ALA A 12 16.84 -6.42 18.99
N THR A 13 16.32 -7.44 19.67
CA THR A 13 15.13 -8.15 19.19
C THR A 13 13.95 -7.19 19.27
N ARG A 14 13.19 -7.02 18.17
CA ARG A 14 11.96 -6.22 18.13
C ARG A 14 10.98 -6.74 19.18
N ALA A 15 10.11 -5.88 19.71
CA ALA A 15 9.17 -6.24 20.78
C ALA A 15 8.24 -7.42 20.41
N ASP A 16 7.97 -7.61 19.13
CA ASP A 16 7.17 -8.72 18.59
C ASP A 16 8.01 -9.95 18.17
N GLY A 17 9.31 -9.95 18.44
CA GLY A 17 10.22 -11.06 18.17
C GLY A 17 10.75 -11.17 16.74
N ARG A 18 10.36 -10.25 15.82
CA ARG A 18 10.84 -10.24 14.43
C ARG A 18 12.31 -9.82 14.34
N SER A 19 13.00 -10.30 13.30
CA SER A 19 14.29 -9.72 12.89
C SER A 19 14.08 -8.34 12.24
N PRO A 20 15.11 -7.48 12.19
CA PRO A 20 15.02 -6.14 11.62
C PRO A 20 14.51 -6.11 10.17
N ASP A 21 14.78 -7.13 9.42
CA ASP A 21 14.50 -7.28 7.98
C ASP A 21 13.29 -8.17 7.68
N GLN A 22 12.45 -8.46 8.67
CA GLN A 22 11.31 -9.37 8.57
C GLN A 22 9.98 -8.60 8.48
N LEU A 23 9.13 -8.98 7.52
CA LEU A 23 7.74 -8.54 7.44
C LEU A 23 6.92 -9.12 8.61
N ARG A 24 5.86 -8.43 9.00
CA ARG A 24 4.78 -9.03 9.82
C ARG A 24 4.13 -10.17 9.03
N THR A 25 3.31 -10.96 9.69
CA THR A 25 2.48 -11.96 9.00
C THR A 25 1.56 -11.27 8.01
N ILE A 26 1.68 -11.60 6.72
CA ILE A 26 0.88 -11.06 5.64
C ILE A 26 -0.23 -12.05 5.28
N ALA A 27 -1.47 -11.57 5.20
CA ALA A 27 -2.61 -12.39 4.77
C ALA A 27 -3.53 -11.60 3.83
N PHE A 28 -4.14 -12.33 2.89
CA PHE A 28 -5.11 -11.80 1.94
C PHE A 28 -6.36 -12.70 1.92
N GLU A 29 -7.54 -12.09 1.97
CA GLU A 29 -8.83 -12.79 1.87
C GLU A 29 -9.67 -12.13 0.78
N ALA A 30 -10.06 -12.90 -0.25
CA ALA A 30 -10.80 -12.38 -1.39
C ALA A 30 -12.31 -12.36 -1.15
N ASN A 31 -13.01 -11.53 -1.95
CA ASN A 31 -14.49 -11.51 -2.07
C ASN A 31 -15.23 -11.14 -0.76
N ILE A 32 -14.63 -10.29 0.07
CA ILE A 32 -15.21 -9.86 1.34
C ILE A 32 -16.30 -8.78 1.19
N ALA A 33 -16.35 -8.09 0.05
CA ALA A 33 -17.39 -7.12 -0.32
C ALA A 33 -18.10 -7.60 -1.61
N PRO A 34 -19.21 -8.34 -1.49
CA PRO A 34 -19.81 -9.07 -2.62
C PRO A 34 -20.38 -8.16 -3.71
N TYR A 35 -20.70 -6.91 -3.41
CA TYR A 35 -21.19 -5.94 -4.40
C TYR A 35 -20.09 -5.19 -5.13
N ALA A 36 -18.85 -5.22 -4.66
CA ALA A 36 -17.70 -4.69 -5.40
C ALA A 36 -17.37 -5.62 -6.57
N THR A 37 -16.79 -5.06 -7.64
CA THR A 37 -16.33 -5.87 -8.77
C THR A 37 -15.19 -6.81 -8.34
N GLY A 38 -14.30 -6.36 -7.45
CA GLY A 38 -13.28 -7.18 -6.80
C GLY A 38 -13.01 -6.66 -5.39
N SER A 39 -12.70 -7.52 -4.43
CA SER A 39 -12.41 -7.06 -3.07
C SER A 39 -11.47 -8.00 -2.33
N VAL A 40 -10.64 -7.42 -1.47
CA VAL A 40 -9.66 -8.13 -0.65
C VAL A 40 -9.62 -7.50 0.74
N LEU A 41 -9.64 -8.31 1.79
CA LEU A 41 -9.15 -7.92 3.10
C LEU A 41 -7.65 -8.20 3.13
N VAL A 42 -6.86 -7.17 3.33
CA VAL A 42 -5.42 -7.28 3.51
C VAL A 42 -5.06 -7.12 4.98
N SER A 43 -4.16 -7.98 5.45
CA SER A 43 -3.65 -7.92 6.83
C SER A 43 -2.11 -7.88 6.82
N PHE A 44 -1.54 -6.90 7.50
CA PHE A 44 -0.12 -6.79 7.83
C PHE A 44 -0.01 -6.85 9.36
N GLY A 45 0.20 -8.05 9.90
CA GLY A 45 0.04 -8.29 11.34
C GLY A 45 -1.35 -7.90 11.81
N LEU A 46 -1.45 -6.94 12.73
CA LEU A 46 -2.72 -6.42 13.25
C LEU A 46 -3.33 -5.31 12.38
N THR A 47 -2.60 -4.72 11.44
CA THR A 47 -3.19 -3.78 10.49
C THR A 47 -4.10 -4.53 9.52
N ARG A 48 -5.37 -4.10 9.41
CA ARG A 48 -6.38 -4.72 8.55
C ARG A 48 -7.10 -3.66 7.73
N VAL A 49 -7.12 -3.84 6.41
CA VAL A 49 -7.75 -2.89 5.46
C VAL A 49 -8.63 -3.67 4.49
N ILE A 50 -9.88 -3.25 4.35
CA ILE A 50 -10.73 -3.65 3.23
C ILE A 50 -10.34 -2.81 2.02
N CYS A 51 -9.98 -3.48 0.93
CA CYS A 51 -9.74 -2.85 -0.36
C CYS A 51 -10.79 -3.37 -1.35
N ALA A 52 -11.64 -2.48 -1.85
CA ALA A 52 -12.66 -2.80 -2.82
C ALA A 52 -12.37 -2.08 -4.15
N ALA A 53 -12.59 -2.78 -5.25
CA ALA A 53 -12.48 -2.25 -6.60
C ALA A 53 -13.84 -2.35 -7.28
N THR A 54 -14.40 -1.20 -7.66
CA THR A 54 -15.65 -1.11 -8.42
C THR A 54 -15.35 -0.56 -9.80
N ILE A 55 -15.86 -1.21 -10.85
CA ILE A 55 -15.69 -0.76 -12.23
C ILE A 55 -17.05 -0.31 -12.77
N GLU A 56 -17.13 0.98 -13.10
CA GLU A 56 -18.30 1.60 -13.72
C GLU A 56 -18.08 1.80 -15.23
N PRO A 57 -19.04 1.45 -16.09
CA PRO A 57 -18.94 1.64 -17.55
C PRO A 57 -19.17 3.11 -17.93
N ASN A 58 -18.41 4.00 -17.36
CA ASN A 58 -18.52 5.44 -17.50
C ASN A 58 -17.20 6.12 -17.13
N VAL A 59 -16.91 7.27 -17.70
CA VAL A 59 -15.75 8.11 -17.34
C VAL A 59 -16.23 9.47 -16.84
N PRO A 60 -15.41 10.21 -16.09
CA PRO A 60 -15.74 11.55 -15.60
C PRO A 60 -16.20 12.48 -16.72
N THR A 61 -17.17 13.37 -16.43
CA THR A 61 -17.77 14.28 -17.39
C THR A 61 -16.75 15.15 -18.11
N TRP A 62 -15.70 15.61 -17.42
CA TRP A 62 -14.63 16.40 -18.03
C TRP A 62 -13.85 15.63 -19.11
N MET A 63 -13.63 14.30 -18.94
CA MET A 63 -12.99 13.46 -19.96
C MET A 63 -13.86 13.38 -21.22
N LYS A 64 -15.19 13.23 -21.06
CA LYS A 64 -16.13 13.23 -22.19
C LYS A 64 -16.13 14.57 -22.92
N GLN A 65 -16.18 15.68 -22.17
CA GLN A 65 -16.18 17.04 -22.74
C GLN A 65 -14.88 17.34 -23.49
N GLN A 66 -13.74 16.91 -22.95
CA GLN A 66 -12.42 17.13 -23.55
C GLN A 66 -12.02 16.02 -24.53
N ARG A 67 -12.88 15.00 -24.74
CA ARG A 67 -12.61 13.84 -25.60
C ARG A 67 -11.31 13.13 -25.25
N VAL A 68 -10.98 13.03 -23.95
CA VAL A 68 -9.80 12.30 -23.48
C VAL A 68 -10.05 10.81 -23.66
N PRO A 69 -9.19 10.08 -24.41
CA PRO A 69 -9.36 8.64 -24.62
C PRO A 69 -8.99 7.84 -23.38
N GLY A 70 -9.48 6.57 -23.33
CA GLY A 70 -9.19 5.63 -22.25
C GLY A 70 -10.13 5.76 -21.07
N GLY A 71 -9.77 5.07 -19.98
CA GLY A 71 -10.51 5.04 -18.73
C GLY A 71 -9.95 5.97 -17.67
N TRP A 72 -10.52 5.87 -16.48
CA TRP A 72 -10.10 6.65 -15.33
C TRP A 72 -9.85 5.71 -14.13
N LEU A 73 -8.93 6.10 -13.24
CA LEU A 73 -8.72 5.47 -11.95
C LEU A 73 -8.74 6.53 -10.87
N THR A 74 -9.51 6.30 -9.83
CA THR A 74 -9.52 7.11 -8.61
C THR A 74 -9.48 6.20 -7.38
N ALA A 75 -9.06 6.75 -6.25
CA ALA A 75 -9.00 6.02 -5.00
C ALA A 75 -9.54 6.87 -3.85
N GLU A 76 -10.19 6.19 -2.91
CA GLU A 76 -10.60 6.74 -1.63
C GLU A 76 -9.94 5.96 -0.49
N TYR A 77 -9.70 6.64 0.62
CA TYR A 77 -9.10 6.04 1.80
C TYR A 77 -9.77 6.62 3.04
N SER A 78 -10.14 5.76 3.95
CA SER A 78 -10.74 6.16 5.22
C SER A 78 -10.28 5.26 6.37
N MET A 79 -10.11 5.85 7.53
CA MET A 79 -9.96 5.12 8.78
C MET A 79 -11.30 5.09 9.51
N LEU A 80 -11.82 3.88 9.74
CA LEU A 80 -13.09 3.72 10.46
C LEU A 80 -12.96 4.22 11.92
N PRO A 81 -14.04 4.69 12.55
CA PRO A 81 -13.97 5.28 13.89
C PRO A 81 -13.34 4.41 14.96
N TYR A 82 -13.42 3.11 14.82
CA TYR A 82 -12.90 2.09 15.75
C TYR A 82 -11.59 1.46 15.28
N SER A 83 -10.94 2.02 14.26
CA SER A 83 -9.71 1.45 13.70
C SER A 83 -8.46 1.74 14.53
N THR A 84 -8.52 2.66 15.47
CA THR A 84 -7.43 3.07 16.37
C THR A 84 -7.83 2.89 17.82
N LEU A 85 -6.86 2.91 18.74
CA LEU A 85 -7.09 2.79 20.18
C LEU A 85 -8.11 3.83 20.67
N ASP A 86 -7.91 5.10 20.28
CA ASP A 86 -8.87 6.16 20.50
C ASP A 86 -9.82 6.28 19.32
N ARG A 87 -11.11 6.48 19.59
CA ARG A 87 -12.13 6.63 18.55
C ARG A 87 -11.84 7.83 17.64
N LYS A 88 -11.67 7.60 16.33
CA LYS A 88 -11.58 8.67 15.33
C LYS A 88 -12.98 9.22 14.99
N PRO A 89 -13.16 10.54 14.96
CA PRO A 89 -14.39 11.15 14.43
C PRO A 89 -14.52 10.84 12.92
N ARG A 90 -15.74 10.65 12.42
CA ARG A 90 -15.96 10.61 10.96
C ARG A 90 -15.69 11.97 10.34
N GLU A 91 -15.13 12.00 9.14
CA GLU A 91 -14.81 13.25 8.42
C GLU A 91 -16.03 14.11 8.17
N ILE A 92 -17.16 13.49 7.84
CA ILE A 92 -18.42 14.22 7.65
C ILE A 92 -18.85 14.99 8.90
N SER A 93 -18.54 14.48 10.08
CA SER A 93 -18.82 15.18 11.35
C SER A 93 -17.89 16.36 11.59
N LYS A 94 -16.73 16.40 10.92
CA LYS A 94 -15.77 17.53 10.99
C LYS A 94 -16.05 18.60 9.92
N GLY A 95 -16.93 18.33 8.96
CA GLY A 95 -17.29 19.23 7.87
C GLY A 95 -16.20 19.47 6.81
N LYS A 96 -15.07 18.78 6.90
CA LYS A 96 -13.99 18.83 5.92
C LYS A 96 -13.21 17.51 5.89
N PRO A 97 -12.68 17.13 4.71
CA PRO A 97 -11.79 15.98 4.59
C PRO A 97 -10.52 16.14 5.43
N ASP A 98 -9.98 15.04 5.93
CA ASP A 98 -8.69 15.00 6.61
C ASP A 98 -7.56 15.09 5.57
N GLY A 99 -6.61 16.01 5.77
CA GLY A 99 -5.48 16.20 4.85
C GLY A 99 -4.64 14.94 4.65
N ARG A 100 -4.46 14.14 5.73
CA ARG A 100 -3.79 12.83 5.66
C ARG A 100 -4.55 11.86 4.74
N ASN A 101 -5.86 11.79 4.85
CA ASN A 101 -6.65 10.89 4.02
C ASN A 101 -6.58 11.30 2.54
N ILE A 102 -6.64 12.60 2.24
CA ILE A 102 -6.47 13.12 0.87
C ILE A 102 -5.07 12.76 0.31
N GLU A 103 -4.02 12.91 1.11
CA GLU A 103 -2.66 12.55 0.72
C GLU A 103 -2.57 11.06 0.36
N ILE A 104 -3.13 10.18 1.22
CA ILE A 104 -3.09 8.72 1.02
C ILE A 104 -3.95 8.31 -0.18
N GLN A 105 -5.12 8.89 -0.40
CA GLN A 105 -5.94 8.68 -1.60
C GLN A 105 -5.13 8.97 -2.88
N ARG A 106 -4.43 10.10 -2.90
CA ARG A 106 -3.59 10.48 -4.05
C ARG A 106 -2.43 9.51 -4.23
N LEU A 107 -1.83 9.04 -3.15
CA LEU A 107 -0.75 8.06 -3.17
C LEU A 107 -1.22 6.71 -3.73
N ILE A 108 -2.35 6.17 -3.26
CA ILE A 108 -2.94 4.93 -3.78
C ILE A 108 -3.22 5.08 -5.28
N GLY A 109 -3.94 6.15 -5.67
CA GLY A 109 -4.28 6.39 -7.07
C GLY A 109 -3.05 6.51 -7.98
N ARG A 110 -1.99 7.22 -7.53
CA ARG A 110 -0.72 7.36 -8.26
C ARG A 110 -0.01 6.02 -8.40
N SER A 111 0.02 5.24 -7.33
CA SER A 111 0.68 3.93 -7.30
C SER A 111 0.05 2.95 -8.29
N LEU A 112 -1.27 2.90 -8.33
CA LEU A 112 -1.99 2.01 -9.26
C LEU A 112 -1.90 2.50 -10.71
N ARG A 113 -1.95 3.82 -10.96
CA ARG A 113 -1.77 4.37 -12.31
C ARG A 113 -0.41 4.11 -12.91
N ALA A 114 0.63 3.93 -12.10
CA ALA A 114 1.97 3.58 -12.57
C ALA A 114 2.05 2.20 -13.24
N VAL A 115 1.10 1.30 -12.92
CA VAL A 115 1.05 -0.08 -13.42
C VAL A 115 -0.23 -0.38 -14.20
N LEU A 116 -1.00 0.64 -14.59
CA LEU A 116 -2.25 0.49 -15.30
C LEU A 116 -2.25 1.29 -16.62
N ASP A 117 -2.45 0.61 -17.73
CA ASP A 117 -2.71 1.24 -19.03
C ASP A 117 -4.19 1.66 -19.11
N LEU A 118 -4.44 2.95 -18.88
CA LEU A 118 -5.79 3.52 -18.92
C LEU A 118 -6.45 3.42 -20.30
N GLN A 119 -5.68 3.34 -21.40
CA GLN A 119 -6.22 3.15 -22.74
C GLN A 119 -6.91 1.79 -22.86
N LYS A 120 -6.26 0.73 -22.35
CA LYS A 120 -6.77 -0.65 -22.35
C LYS A 120 -7.95 -0.85 -21.41
N LEU A 121 -8.10 0.01 -20.39
CA LEU A 121 -9.27 -0.01 -19.51
C LEU A 121 -10.57 0.40 -20.26
N GLY A 122 -10.44 1.07 -21.40
CA GLY A 122 -11.58 1.58 -22.18
C GLY A 122 -12.34 2.68 -21.42
N GLN A 123 -13.57 2.96 -21.82
CA GLN A 123 -14.40 4.02 -21.23
C GLN A 123 -15.00 3.60 -19.87
N ASN A 124 -14.16 3.08 -18.98
CA ASN A 124 -14.53 2.64 -17.63
C ASN A 124 -13.82 3.49 -16.59
N THR A 125 -14.45 3.66 -15.42
CA THR A 125 -13.81 4.18 -14.22
C THR A 125 -13.57 3.04 -13.24
N LEU A 126 -12.33 2.89 -12.80
CA LEU A 126 -11.94 2.01 -11.70
C LEU A 126 -11.89 2.83 -10.41
N TRP A 127 -12.83 2.57 -9.51
CA TRP A 127 -12.85 3.09 -8.15
C TRP A 127 -12.13 2.13 -7.22
N LEU A 128 -11.28 2.66 -6.36
CA LEU A 128 -10.58 1.90 -5.33
C LEU A 128 -10.93 2.49 -3.96
N ASP A 129 -11.66 1.73 -3.17
CA ASP A 129 -12.06 2.13 -1.82
C ASP A 129 -11.24 1.35 -0.80
N CYS A 130 -10.52 2.05 0.07
CA CYS A 130 -9.66 1.45 1.08
C CYS A 130 -10.11 1.88 2.48
N ASP A 131 -10.77 0.98 3.21
CA ASP A 131 -11.28 1.23 4.56
C ASP A 131 -10.46 0.48 5.61
N VAL A 132 -9.81 1.25 6.48
CA VAL A 132 -9.01 0.69 7.58
C VAL A 132 -9.92 0.24 8.71
N LEU A 133 -9.94 -1.08 8.96
CA LEU A 133 -10.66 -1.70 10.06
C LEU A 133 -9.86 -1.65 11.37
N GLN A 134 -8.55 -1.85 11.27
CA GLN A 134 -7.63 -1.85 12.40
C GLN A 134 -6.27 -1.30 11.95
N ALA A 135 -5.75 -0.33 12.68
CA ALA A 135 -4.48 0.33 12.40
C ALA A 135 -3.43 -0.06 13.43
N ASP A 136 -2.33 -0.64 12.94
CA ASP A 136 -1.13 -0.99 13.71
C ASP A 136 0.12 -0.71 12.87
N GLY A 137 0.30 0.55 12.42
CA GLY A 137 1.35 0.96 11.49
C GLY A 137 1.12 0.48 10.04
N GLY A 138 1.66 1.20 9.06
CA GLY A 138 1.66 0.80 7.65
C GLY A 138 0.28 0.73 6.97
N THR A 139 -0.72 1.50 7.41
CA THR A 139 -2.07 1.45 6.81
C THR A 139 -2.08 1.87 5.34
N ARG A 140 -1.28 2.87 4.95
CA ARG A 140 -1.16 3.34 3.56
C ARG A 140 -0.50 2.28 2.66
N THR A 141 0.50 1.57 3.16
CA THR A 141 1.23 0.54 2.42
C THR A 141 0.39 -0.72 2.25
N ALA A 142 -0.35 -1.13 3.28
CA ALA A 142 -1.33 -2.20 3.20
C ALA A 142 -2.45 -1.85 2.19
N SER A 143 -2.94 -0.60 2.19
CA SER A 143 -3.96 -0.14 1.25
C SER A 143 -3.50 -0.22 -0.21
N ILE A 144 -2.28 0.23 -0.53
CA ILE A 144 -1.73 0.15 -1.89
C ILE A 144 -1.61 -1.32 -2.33
N THR A 145 -1.05 -2.17 -1.46
CA THR A 145 -0.83 -3.59 -1.74
C THR A 145 -2.16 -4.34 -1.94
N GLY A 146 -3.17 -4.04 -1.12
CA GLY A 146 -4.50 -4.64 -1.23
C GLY A 146 -5.32 -4.08 -2.40
N ALA A 147 -5.23 -2.77 -2.67
CA ALA A 147 -5.90 -2.14 -3.81
C ALA A 147 -5.46 -2.74 -5.15
N TYR A 148 -4.17 -3.08 -5.30
CA TYR A 148 -3.70 -3.80 -6.48
C TYR A 148 -4.38 -5.15 -6.63
N LEU A 149 -4.48 -5.93 -5.55
CA LEU A 149 -5.13 -7.25 -5.58
C LEU A 149 -6.63 -7.14 -5.92
N ALA A 150 -7.34 -6.18 -5.30
CA ALA A 150 -8.74 -5.92 -5.58
C ALA A 150 -8.95 -5.49 -7.06
N ALA A 151 -8.10 -4.59 -7.58
CA ALA A 151 -8.12 -4.17 -8.97
C ALA A 151 -7.86 -5.35 -9.93
N ARG A 152 -6.89 -6.21 -9.62
CA ARG A 152 -6.58 -7.39 -10.45
C ARG A 152 -7.75 -8.37 -10.51
N LEU A 153 -8.45 -8.62 -9.38
CA LEU A 153 -9.65 -9.45 -9.36
C LEU A 153 -10.80 -8.81 -10.14
N ALA A 154 -11.00 -7.50 -10.01
CA ALA A 154 -12.03 -6.77 -10.75
C ALA A 154 -11.78 -6.80 -12.26
N ILE A 155 -10.55 -6.55 -12.69
CA ILE A 155 -10.15 -6.59 -14.11
C ILE A 155 -10.32 -7.99 -14.69
N GLN A 156 -10.03 -9.05 -13.94
CA GLN A 156 -10.25 -10.42 -14.41
C GLN A 156 -11.71 -10.66 -14.76
N LYS A 157 -12.66 -10.21 -13.91
CA LYS A 157 -14.10 -10.33 -14.21
C LYS A 157 -14.51 -9.60 -15.50
N LEU A 158 -13.87 -8.47 -15.82
CA LEU A 158 -14.13 -7.78 -17.09
C LEU A 158 -13.57 -8.57 -18.29
N LEU A 159 -12.40 -9.17 -18.15
CA LEU A 159 -11.81 -10.03 -19.18
C LEU A 159 -12.68 -11.26 -19.43
N ASP A 160 -13.11 -11.95 -18.37
CA ASP A 160 -13.97 -13.14 -18.45
C ASP A 160 -15.32 -12.81 -19.09
N ALA A 161 -15.88 -11.64 -18.76
CA ALA A 161 -17.10 -11.11 -19.36
C ALA A 161 -16.90 -10.49 -20.76
N LYS A 162 -15.67 -10.51 -21.32
CA LYS A 162 -15.31 -9.91 -22.62
C LYS A 162 -15.67 -8.43 -22.73
N LYS A 163 -15.69 -7.69 -21.62
CA LYS A 163 -15.95 -6.26 -21.58
C LYS A 163 -14.72 -5.43 -21.93
N ILE A 164 -13.53 -6.00 -21.77
CA ILE A 164 -12.25 -5.50 -22.27
C ILE A 164 -11.53 -6.63 -22.99
N SER A 165 -10.71 -6.31 -23.98
CA SER A 165 -10.03 -7.30 -24.84
C SER A 165 -8.68 -7.73 -24.32
N GLU A 166 -8.02 -6.90 -23.53
CA GLU A 166 -6.68 -7.11 -23.01
C GLU A 166 -6.59 -6.71 -21.54
N ASN A 167 -5.63 -7.32 -20.85
CA ASN A 167 -5.33 -6.94 -19.47
C ASN A 167 -4.70 -5.54 -19.43
N PRO A 168 -5.33 -4.55 -18.81
CA PRO A 168 -4.77 -3.20 -18.68
C PRO A 168 -3.64 -3.13 -17.63
N LEU A 169 -3.49 -4.08 -16.73
CA LEU A 169 -2.38 -4.09 -15.76
C LEU A 169 -1.08 -4.51 -16.45
N THR A 170 -0.10 -3.64 -16.43
CA THR A 170 1.23 -3.81 -17.06
C THR A 170 2.25 -4.42 -16.12
N ASP A 171 2.02 -4.33 -14.81
CA ASP A 171 2.89 -4.86 -13.75
C ASP A 171 2.09 -5.04 -12.45
N SER A 172 2.69 -5.62 -11.42
CA SER A 172 2.20 -5.54 -10.05
C SER A 172 2.75 -4.31 -9.34
N VAL A 173 2.13 -3.95 -8.21
CA VAL A 173 2.63 -2.91 -7.30
C VAL A 173 2.38 -3.30 -5.87
N ALA A 174 3.36 -3.04 -5.00
CA ALA A 174 3.26 -3.22 -3.56
C ALA A 174 3.93 -2.05 -2.84
N ALA A 175 3.60 -1.90 -1.56
CA ALA A 175 4.20 -0.88 -0.71
C ALA A 175 4.54 -1.47 0.67
N VAL A 176 5.60 -0.94 1.28
CA VAL A 176 6.04 -1.30 2.63
C VAL A 176 6.53 -0.07 3.37
N SER A 177 6.36 -0.05 4.70
CA SER A 177 7.03 0.92 5.56
C SER A 177 8.41 0.41 5.98
N ALA A 178 9.31 1.34 6.24
CA ALA A 178 10.60 1.08 6.88
C ALA A 178 10.96 2.29 7.74
N GLY A 179 11.81 2.14 8.72
CA GLY A 179 12.22 3.27 9.55
C GLY A 179 13.52 3.03 10.28
N ILE A 180 14.03 4.08 10.93
CA ILE A 180 15.15 4.00 11.87
C ILE A 180 14.59 4.08 13.29
N CYS A 181 14.82 3.06 14.09
CA CYS A 181 14.41 3.00 15.48
C CYS A 181 15.63 2.62 16.33
N GLY A 182 16.01 3.48 17.28
CA GLY A 182 17.21 3.28 18.10
C GLY A 182 18.49 3.15 17.27
N GLY A 183 18.59 3.91 16.17
CA GLY A 183 19.71 3.88 15.24
C GLY A 183 19.73 2.65 14.29
N GLN A 184 18.76 1.74 14.38
CA GLN A 184 18.67 0.55 13.55
C GLN A 184 17.59 0.66 12.48
N ALA A 185 17.91 0.29 11.22
CA ALA A 185 16.93 0.21 10.15
C ALA A 185 16.01 -1.01 10.33
N LEU A 186 14.70 -0.80 10.34
CA LEU A 186 13.66 -1.82 10.51
C LEU A 186 12.71 -1.82 9.32
N LEU A 187 12.30 -3.03 8.90
CA LEU A 187 11.32 -3.26 7.85
C LEU A 187 9.93 -3.43 8.46
N ASP A 188 8.90 -2.87 7.79
CA ASP A 188 7.49 -3.07 8.11
C ASP A 188 7.16 -2.74 9.58
N LEU A 189 7.18 -1.46 9.89
CA LEU A 189 6.97 -0.95 11.25
C LEU A 189 5.55 -1.24 11.74
N ASN A 190 5.42 -1.74 12.98
CA ASN A 190 4.15 -1.70 13.70
C ASN A 190 3.91 -0.30 14.30
N TYR A 191 2.76 -0.09 14.95
CA TYR A 191 2.39 1.23 15.49
C TYR A 191 3.38 1.79 16.52
N LEU A 192 3.91 0.93 17.40
CA LEU A 192 4.84 1.38 18.44
C LEU A 192 6.18 1.80 17.83
N GLU A 193 6.66 1.03 16.88
CA GLU A 193 7.89 1.34 16.14
C GLU A 193 7.73 2.60 15.27
N ASP A 194 6.60 2.73 14.55
CA ASP A 194 6.26 3.88 13.71
C ASP A 194 6.18 5.18 14.54
N LYS A 195 5.58 5.09 15.74
CA LYS A 195 5.44 6.21 16.66
C LYS A 195 6.78 6.70 17.21
N ASP A 196 7.69 5.78 17.51
CA ASP A 196 8.98 6.06 18.17
C ASP A 196 10.15 6.12 17.15
N ALA A 197 9.86 6.01 15.85
CA ALA A 197 10.86 6.05 14.78
C ALA A 197 11.52 7.44 14.68
N GLU A 198 12.85 7.46 14.62
CA GLU A 198 13.64 8.66 14.30
C GLU A 198 13.47 9.06 12.83
N VAL A 199 13.24 8.07 11.97
CA VAL A 199 12.98 8.23 10.53
C VAL A 199 11.87 7.28 10.14
N ASP A 200 10.81 7.81 9.52
CA ASP A 200 9.73 7.04 8.89
C ASP A 200 9.87 7.11 7.37
N ALA A 201 9.76 5.96 6.71
CA ALA A 201 9.79 5.86 5.26
C ALA A 201 8.70 4.93 4.74
N ASN A 202 8.11 5.31 3.58
CA ASN A 202 7.13 4.51 2.87
C ASN A 202 7.58 4.36 1.42
N ILE A 203 7.78 3.14 0.97
CA ILE A 203 8.34 2.82 -0.34
C ILE A 203 7.33 2.05 -1.16
N VAL A 204 7.09 2.51 -2.39
CA VAL A 204 6.22 1.86 -3.37
C VAL A 204 7.05 1.41 -4.56
N MET A 205 6.91 0.14 -4.94
CA MET A 205 7.70 -0.43 -6.05
C MET A 205 6.83 -1.37 -6.90
N THR A 206 7.14 -1.44 -8.19
CA THR A 206 6.52 -2.40 -9.11
C THR A 206 7.14 -3.79 -8.95
N GLY A 207 6.46 -4.83 -9.49
CA GLY A 207 6.97 -6.19 -9.50
C GLY A 207 8.30 -6.35 -10.24
N ARG A 208 8.57 -5.49 -11.24
CA ARG A 208 9.86 -5.43 -11.96
C ARG A 208 10.95 -4.68 -11.20
N GLY A 209 10.68 -4.23 -9.97
CA GLY A 209 11.66 -3.58 -9.12
C GLY A 209 11.87 -2.09 -9.40
N GLN A 210 10.94 -1.42 -10.09
CA GLN A 210 11.01 0.01 -10.33
C GLN A 210 10.30 0.78 -9.21
N PHE A 211 10.92 1.83 -8.69
CA PHE A 211 10.29 2.68 -7.69
C PHE A 211 9.16 3.51 -8.31
N VAL A 212 8.02 3.54 -7.65
CA VAL A 212 6.89 4.42 -7.96
C VAL A 212 6.95 5.64 -7.07
N GLU A 213 7.25 5.42 -5.78
CA GLU A 213 7.36 6.49 -4.80
C GLU A 213 8.33 6.11 -3.67
N VAL A 214 9.08 7.09 -3.21
CA VAL A 214 9.94 7.02 -2.04
C VAL A 214 9.60 8.23 -1.17
N GLN A 215 8.97 8.00 -0.03
CA GLN A 215 8.72 9.00 1.01
C GLN A 215 9.63 8.68 2.18
N GLY A 216 10.28 9.67 2.74
CA GLY A 216 11.10 9.54 3.95
C GLY A 216 11.11 10.85 4.70
N SER A 217 10.87 10.79 6.00
CA SER A 217 10.85 11.94 6.90
C SER A 217 11.63 11.64 8.17
N GLY A 218 12.44 12.60 8.60
CA GLY A 218 13.00 12.56 9.96
C GLY A 218 12.02 13.22 10.92
N GLU A 219 11.59 12.48 11.94
CA GLU A 219 10.74 12.98 13.02
C GLU A 219 11.63 13.63 14.09
N GLU A 220 11.64 14.98 14.15
CA GLU A 220 12.53 15.76 15.03
C GLU A 220 14.03 15.46 14.88
N SER A 221 14.43 14.78 13.79
CA SER A 221 15.79 14.31 13.52
C SER A 221 16.16 14.47 12.03
N THR A 222 17.41 14.19 11.70
CA THR A 222 17.90 14.11 10.32
C THR A 222 18.43 12.71 10.06
N PHE A 223 18.54 12.31 8.80
CA PHE A 223 19.13 11.02 8.42
C PHE A 223 20.14 11.18 7.30
N SER A 224 21.12 10.30 7.29
CA SER A 224 22.22 10.31 6.32
C SER A 224 21.85 9.58 5.02
N GLY A 225 22.67 9.79 3.97
CA GLY A 225 22.56 9.03 2.73
C GLY A 225 22.72 7.53 2.93
N ASP A 226 23.59 7.09 3.85
CA ASP A 226 23.80 5.68 4.16
C ASP A 226 22.54 5.06 4.84
N GLN A 227 21.90 5.80 5.74
CA GLN A 227 20.62 5.39 6.34
C GLN A 227 19.52 5.28 5.28
N LEU A 228 19.43 6.24 4.35
CA LEU A 228 18.48 6.14 3.24
C LEU A 228 18.73 4.89 2.38
N GLN A 229 20.00 4.60 2.05
CA GLN A 229 20.36 3.39 1.30
C GLN A 229 19.98 2.10 2.04
N ALA A 230 20.19 2.05 3.35
CA ALA A 230 19.79 0.92 4.19
C ALA A 230 18.26 0.72 4.17
N LEU A 231 17.47 1.80 4.33
CA LEU A 231 16.01 1.75 4.24
C LEU A 231 15.53 1.28 2.87
N LEU A 232 16.13 1.77 1.79
CA LEU A 232 15.79 1.33 0.42
C LEU A 232 16.11 -0.15 0.20
N ALA A 233 17.27 -0.62 0.67
CA ALA A 233 17.66 -2.04 0.54
C ALA A 233 16.72 -2.97 1.31
N LEU A 234 16.34 -2.63 2.55
CA LEU A 234 15.36 -3.37 3.33
C LEU A 234 13.98 -3.37 2.66
N SER A 235 13.52 -2.22 2.19
CA SER A 235 12.24 -2.08 1.51
C SER A 235 12.19 -2.91 0.22
N GLN A 236 13.27 -2.93 -0.58
CA GLN A 236 13.36 -3.77 -1.77
C GLN A 236 13.24 -5.26 -1.46
N LYS A 237 13.85 -5.72 -0.35
CA LYS A 237 13.69 -7.11 0.12
C LYS A 237 12.23 -7.41 0.45
N GLY A 238 11.60 -6.60 1.30
CA GLY A 238 10.21 -6.78 1.71
C GLY A 238 9.22 -6.70 0.54
N LEU A 239 9.45 -5.78 -0.41
CA LEU A 239 8.60 -5.63 -1.59
C LEU A 239 8.69 -6.81 -2.55
N LYS A 240 9.85 -7.45 -2.71
CA LYS A 240 9.98 -8.71 -3.46
C LYS A 240 9.19 -9.85 -2.80
N GLU A 241 9.25 -9.93 -1.49
CA GLU A 241 8.48 -10.91 -0.72
C GLU A 241 6.97 -10.67 -0.87
N LEU A 242 6.50 -9.41 -0.73
CA LEU A 242 5.11 -9.04 -0.95
C LEU A 242 4.64 -9.37 -2.37
N ALA A 243 5.43 -9.09 -3.40
CA ALA A 243 5.10 -9.42 -4.79
C ALA A 243 4.94 -10.94 -4.99
N THR A 244 5.77 -11.74 -4.32
CA THR A 244 5.65 -13.20 -4.33
C THR A 244 4.34 -13.66 -3.66
N LEU A 245 4.00 -13.08 -2.50
CA LEU A 245 2.75 -13.38 -1.79
C LEU A 245 1.52 -12.97 -2.60
N GLN A 246 1.54 -11.79 -3.24
CA GLN A 246 0.48 -11.34 -4.16
C GLN A 246 0.28 -12.32 -5.31
N THR A 247 1.37 -12.76 -5.93
CA THR A 247 1.32 -13.73 -7.05
C THR A 247 0.73 -15.06 -6.59
N ALA A 248 1.19 -15.60 -5.47
CA ALA A 248 0.68 -16.85 -4.91
C ALA A 248 -0.80 -16.76 -4.55
N PHE A 249 -1.26 -15.63 -4.01
CA PHE A 249 -2.67 -15.38 -3.73
C PHE A 249 -3.50 -15.34 -5.01
N LEU A 250 -3.08 -14.57 -6.01
CA LEU A 250 -3.80 -14.42 -7.27
C LEU A 250 -3.91 -15.73 -8.05
N LEU A 251 -2.88 -16.56 -8.05
CA LEU A 251 -2.93 -17.88 -8.67
C LEU A 251 -4.04 -18.77 -8.07
N LYS A 252 -4.27 -18.69 -6.76
CA LYS A 252 -5.34 -19.44 -6.08
C LYS A 252 -6.75 -18.90 -6.36
N GLN A 253 -6.86 -17.62 -6.74
CA GLN A 253 -8.15 -16.97 -6.96
C GLN A 253 -8.59 -16.97 -8.44
N LEU A 254 -7.64 -17.13 -9.36
CA LEU A 254 -7.85 -16.98 -10.80
C LEU A 254 -7.76 -18.31 -11.56
N LEU A 255 -7.46 -19.40 -10.87
CA LEU A 255 -7.55 -20.79 -11.35
C LEU A 255 -8.87 -21.43 -10.92
#